data_b9430f6b773b94be86b3671503712730
#
_entry.id   b9430f6b773b94be86b3671503712730
#
_cell.length_a   1.000
_cell.length_b   1.000
_cell.length_c   1.000
_cell.angle_alpha   90.00
_cell.angle_beta   90.00
_cell.angle_gamma   90.00
#
_symmetry.space_group_name_H-M   'P 1'
#
loop_
_entity.id
_entity.type
_entity.pdbx_description
1 polymer ?
#
loop_
_entity_poly.entity_id
_entity_poly.type
_entity_poly.pdbx_seq_one_letter_code
_entity_poly.pdbx_strand_id
1 'polypeptide(L)'
;MNNLREVNDDLLKDWLLFREDEISSLSCDEDRNHWVYFDEISERILKNVPEQNKKYVQKQLNKLDENFMDYICYLNEKYYRNGFVDAIQLIIGSLDK
;
A
#
# COMPACT_ATOMS: atom_id res chain seq x y z
N MET A 1 19.00 24.93 11.61
CA MET A 1 17.80 24.18 12.00
C MET A 1 18.03 22.70 11.76
N ASN A 2 17.69 21.90 12.72
CA ASN A 2 17.82 20.46 12.54
C ASN A 2 16.91 19.95 11.42
N ASN A 3 17.30 18.88 10.82
CA ASN A 3 16.49 18.21 9.83
C ASN A 3 15.17 17.76 10.47
N LEU A 4 14.06 18.12 9.87
CA LEU A 4 12.74 17.73 10.35
C LEU A 4 12.63 16.21 10.51
N ARG A 5 13.31 15.45 9.64
CA ARG A 5 13.33 13.99 9.69
C ARG A 5 13.98 13.45 10.96
N GLU A 6 15.02 14.13 11.45
CA GLU A 6 15.75 13.69 12.64
C GLU A 6 15.02 14.06 13.93
N VAL A 7 14.51 15.29 14.01
CA VAL A 7 13.94 15.82 15.24
C VAL A 7 12.56 15.22 15.53
N ASN A 8 11.76 15.03 14.51
CA ASN A 8 10.36 14.63 14.67
C ASN A 8 10.06 13.28 14.01
N ASP A 9 11.09 12.44 13.84
CA ASP A 9 10.94 11.20 13.10
C ASP A 9 9.90 10.27 13.72
N ASP A 10 9.93 10.08 15.04
CA ASP A 10 8.98 9.23 15.74
C ASP A 10 7.56 9.80 15.69
N LEU A 11 7.42 11.10 15.92
CA LEU A 11 6.12 11.76 15.87
C LEU A 11 5.54 11.73 14.47
N LEU A 12 6.38 11.99 13.49
CA LEU A 12 5.97 11.94 12.07
C LEU A 12 5.54 10.54 11.69
N LYS A 13 6.31 9.54 12.10
CA LYS A 13 5.99 8.14 11.84
C LYS A 13 4.63 7.75 12.42
N ASP A 14 4.39 8.11 13.69
CA ASP A 14 3.13 7.80 14.36
C ASP A 14 1.95 8.51 13.69
N TRP A 15 2.12 9.77 13.31
CA TRP A 15 1.10 10.51 12.58
C TRP A 15 0.79 9.88 11.22
N LEU A 16 1.81 9.50 10.47
CA LEU A 16 1.63 8.90 9.15
C LEU A 16 0.94 7.54 9.24
N LEU A 17 1.29 6.73 10.23
CA LEU A 17 0.62 5.45 10.46
C LEU A 17 -0.86 5.64 10.80
N PHE A 18 -1.15 6.59 11.67
CA PHE A 18 -2.53 6.93 12.03
C PHE A 18 -3.32 7.39 10.81
N ARG A 19 -2.74 8.25 9.99
CA ARG A 19 -3.41 8.80 8.82
C ARG A 19 -3.61 7.75 7.73
N GLU A 20 -2.62 6.88 7.54
CA GLU A 20 -2.74 5.76 6.60
C GLU A 20 -3.87 4.82 6.99
N ASP A 21 -4.00 4.49 8.28
CA ASP A 21 -5.10 3.68 8.79
C ASP A 21 -6.45 4.37 8.57
N GLU A 22 -6.51 5.67 8.85
CA GLU A 22 -7.73 6.45 8.67
C GLU A 22 -8.17 6.47 7.21
N ILE A 23 -7.24 6.69 6.29
CA ILE A 23 -7.53 6.70 4.86
C ILE A 23 -7.95 5.32 4.37
N SER A 24 -7.28 4.28 4.82
CA SER A 24 -7.59 2.91 4.38
C SER A 24 -8.96 2.43 4.84
N SER A 25 -9.52 3.05 5.89
CA SER A 25 -10.87 2.74 6.34
C SER A 25 -11.95 3.41 5.51
N LEU A 26 -11.60 4.42 4.71
CA LEU A 26 -12.53 5.10 3.83
C LEU A 26 -12.80 4.24 2.60
N SER A 27 -14.07 4.08 2.27
CA SER A 27 -14.48 3.33 1.08
C SER A 27 -15.45 4.18 0.26
N CYS A 28 -15.23 4.23 -1.05
CA CYS A 28 -16.11 4.91 -1.97
C CYS A 28 -16.36 4.05 -3.21
N ASP A 29 -17.32 4.46 -4.05
CA ASP A 29 -17.70 3.69 -5.24
C ASP A 29 -16.55 3.53 -6.23
N GLU A 30 -15.68 4.53 -6.31
CA GLU A 30 -14.54 4.45 -7.20
C GLU A 30 -13.53 3.38 -6.78
N ASP A 31 -13.39 3.13 -5.47
CA ASP A 31 -12.49 2.09 -4.98
C ASP A 31 -12.84 0.74 -5.59
N ARG A 32 -14.14 0.46 -5.79
CA ARG A 32 -14.60 -0.79 -6.38
C ARG A 32 -14.12 -0.98 -7.80
N ASN A 33 -13.95 0.10 -8.55
CA ASN A 33 -13.48 0.03 -9.93
C ASN A 33 -12.03 -0.37 -10.05
N HIS A 34 -11.27 -0.24 -8.93
CA HIS A 34 -9.85 -0.53 -8.89
C HIS A 34 -9.51 -1.75 -8.03
N TRP A 35 -10.54 -2.44 -7.49
CA TRP A 35 -10.29 -3.63 -6.68
C TRP A 35 -9.67 -4.75 -7.51
N VAL A 36 -8.77 -5.48 -6.86
CA VAL A 36 -8.22 -6.70 -7.42
C VAL A 36 -9.14 -7.85 -7.00
N TYR A 37 -9.77 -8.48 -7.97
CA TYR A 37 -10.70 -9.60 -7.74
C TYR A 37 -9.93 -10.91 -7.73
N PHE A 38 -9.02 -11.03 -6.78
CA PHE A 38 -8.10 -12.16 -6.71
C PHE A 38 -8.83 -13.49 -6.55
N ASP A 39 -9.77 -13.56 -5.61
CA ASP A 39 -10.47 -14.81 -5.31
C ASP A 39 -11.29 -15.31 -6.50
N GLU A 40 -11.98 -14.41 -7.17
CA GLU A 40 -12.78 -14.76 -8.36
C GLU A 40 -11.91 -15.24 -9.51
N ILE A 41 -10.82 -14.54 -9.76
CA ILE A 41 -9.89 -14.89 -10.84
C ILE A 41 -9.20 -16.21 -10.51
N SER A 42 -8.78 -16.41 -9.26
CA SER A 42 -8.17 -17.66 -8.81
C SER A 42 -9.10 -18.85 -9.00
N GLU A 43 -10.38 -18.70 -8.68
CA GLU A 43 -11.37 -19.75 -8.91
C GLU A 43 -11.50 -20.11 -10.37
N ARG A 44 -11.51 -19.11 -11.25
CA ARG A 44 -11.58 -19.34 -12.70
C ARG A 44 -10.37 -20.09 -13.21
N ILE A 45 -9.18 -19.73 -12.72
CA ILE A 45 -7.94 -20.40 -13.08
C ILE A 45 -7.99 -21.87 -12.63
N LEU A 46 -8.39 -22.12 -11.38
CA LEU A 46 -8.40 -23.45 -10.80
C LEU A 46 -9.40 -24.38 -11.46
N LYS A 47 -10.50 -23.85 -11.98
CA LYS A 47 -11.47 -24.65 -12.74
C LYS A 47 -10.89 -25.28 -13.98
N ASN A 48 -9.87 -24.67 -14.56
CA ASN A 48 -9.23 -25.13 -15.79
C ASN A 48 -7.92 -25.89 -15.55
N VAL A 49 -7.58 -26.13 -14.29
CA VAL A 49 -6.36 -26.85 -13.90
C VAL A 49 -6.72 -28.30 -13.62
N PRO A 50 -5.93 -29.28 -14.14
CA PRO A 50 -6.14 -30.68 -13.79
C PRO A 50 -6.12 -30.89 -12.26
N GLU A 51 -6.95 -31.82 -11.78
CA GLU A 51 -7.13 -32.06 -10.33
C GLU A 51 -5.82 -32.29 -9.61
N GLN A 52 -4.90 -33.03 -10.21
CA GLN A 52 -3.60 -33.34 -9.63
C GLN A 52 -2.71 -32.12 -9.44
N ASN A 53 -2.97 -31.03 -10.17
CA ASN A 53 -2.17 -29.81 -10.12
C ASN A 53 -2.81 -28.69 -9.30
N LYS A 54 -4.07 -28.84 -8.91
CA LYS A 54 -4.81 -27.79 -8.21
C LYS A 54 -4.15 -27.33 -6.94
N LYS A 55 -3.67 -28.23 -6.14
CA LYS A 55 -3.03 -27.91 -4.85
C LYS A 55 -1.76 -27.08 -5.06
N TYR A 56 -0.97 -27.44 -6.03
CA TYR A 56 0.24 -26.69 -6.38
C TYR A 56 -0.10 -25.28 -6.87
N VAL A 57 -1.04 -25.18 -7.80
CA VAL A 57 -1.43 -23.89 -8.38
C VAL A 57 -2.06 -22.99 -7.32
N GLN A 58 -2.90 -23.54 -6.45
CA GLN A 58 -3.48 -22.78 -5.34
C GLN A 58 -2.41 -22.19 -4.44
N LYS A 59 -1.39 -22.98 -4.11
CA LYS A 59 -0.28 -22.52 -3.28
C LYS A 59 0.49 -21.38 -3.96
N GLN A 60 0.74 -21.48 -5.26
CA GLN A 60 1.44 -20.44 -5.99
C GLN A 60 0.61 -19.16 -6.10
N LEU A 61 -0.70 -19.29 -6.32
CA LEU A 61 -1.61 -18.14 -6.37
C LEU A 61 -1.65 -17.42 -5.03
N ASN A 62 -1.67 -18.16 -3.92
CA ASN A 62 -1.65 -17.56 -2.59
C ASN A 62 -0.36 -16.80 -2.33
N LYS A 63 0.78 -17.35 -2.76
CA LYS A 63 2.05 -16.66 -2.64
C LYS A 63 2.10 -15.38 -3.48
N LEU A 64 1.54 -15.42 -4.66
CA LEU A 64 1.44 -14.25 -5.52
C LEU A 64 0.61 -13.15 -4.86
N ASP A 65 -0.52 -13.52 -4.29
CA ASP A 65 -1.39 -12.58 -3.58
C ASP A 65 -0.66 -11.93 -2.40
N GLU A 66 -0.02 -12.72 -1.55
CA GLU A 66 0.73 -12.22 -0.41
C GLU A 66 1.86 -11.27 -0.83
N ASN A 67 2.60 -11.66 -1.84
CA ASN A 67 3.70 -10.85 -2.36
C ASN A 67 3.20 -9.54 -2.95
N PHE A 68 2.09 -9.59 -3.68
CA PHE A 68 1.48 -8.42 -4.29
C PHE A 68 0.97 -7.44 -3.22
N MET A 69 0.32 -7.95 -2.18
CA MET A 69 -0.17 -7.12 -1.08
C MET A 69 0.98 -6.46 -0.31
N ASP A 70 2.05 -7.22 -0.07
CA ASP A 70 3.25 -6.68 0.57
C ASP A 70 3.87 -5.55 -0.26
N TYR A 71 3.97 -5.75 -1.56
CA TYR A 71 4.49 -4.74 -2.47
C TYR A 71 3.64 -3.47 -2.48
N ILE A 72 2.31 -3.62 -2.52
CA ILE A 72 1.41 -2.47 -2.49
C ILE A 72 1.54 -1.70 -1.18
N CYS A 73 1.60 -2.40 -0.05
CA CYS A 73 1.78 -1.75 1.25
C CYS A 73 3.10 -0.99 1.30
N TYR A 74 4.16 -1.60 0.78
CA TYR A 74 5.47 -0.94 0.71
C TYR A 74 5.42 0.33 -0.14
N LEU A 75 4.81 0.27 -1.32
CA LEU A 75 4.71 1.42 -2.21
C LEU A 75 3.88 2.55 -1.60
N ASN A 76 2.75 2.22 -0.99
CA ASN A 76 1.89 3.19 -0.34
C ASN A 76 2.63 3.94 0.75
N GLU A 77 3.34 3.21 1.60
CA GLU A 77 4.14 3.79 2.68
C GLU A 77 5.25 4.68 2.12
N LYS A 78 5.97 4.18 1.13
CA LYS A 78 7.08 4.91 0.52
C LYS A 78 6.63 6.24 -0.08
N TYR A 79 5.62 6.21 -0.93
CA TYR A 79 5.19 7.41 -1.64
C TYR A 79 4.45 8.38 -0.76
N TYR A 80 3.64 7.88 0.16
CA TYR A 80 2.91 8.75 1.09
C TYR A 80 3.87 9.53 1.98
N ARG A 81 4.83 8.85 2.58
CA ARG A 81 5.79 9.49 3.51
C ARG A 81 6.70 10.46 2.79
N ASN A 82 7.23 10.07 1.66
CA ASN A 82 8.11 10.96 0.88
C ASN A 82 7.36 12.18 0.35
N GLY A 83 6.14 11.98 -0.13
CA GLY A 83 5.31 13.09 -0.58
C GLY A 83 4.99 14.08 0.53
N PHE A 84 4.71 13.58 1.73
CA PHE A 84 4.44 14.42 2.91
C PHE A 84 5.66 15.25 3.28
N VAL A 85 6.83 14.63 3.35
CA VAL A 85 8.08 15.33 3.67
C VAL A 85 8.42 16.37 2.60
N ASP A 86 8.27 16.01 1.34
CA ASP A 86 8.53 16.91 0.23
C ASP A 86 7.62 18.14 0.27
N ALA A 87 6.34 17.93 0.58
CA ALA A 87 5.38 19.02 0.71
C ALA A 87 5.76 19.99 1.84
N ILE A 88 6.18 19.46 2.98
CA ILE A 88 6.63 20.28 4.12
C ILE A 88 7.87 21.09 3.72
N GLN A 89 8.84 20.46 3.08
CA GLN A 89 10.06 21.13 2.66
C GLN A 89 9.77 22.24 1.65
N LEU A 90 8.84 22.01 0.75
CA LEU A 90 8.43 23.03 -0.22
C LEU A 90 7.80 24.24 0.48
N ILE A 91 6.92 24.00 1.46
CA ILE A 91 6.28 25.07 2.21
C ILE A 91 7.31 25.87 3.00
N ILE A 92 8.21 25.19 3.70
CA ILE A 92 9.29 25.86 4.47
C ILE A 92 10.17 26.69 3.54
N GLY A 93 10.57 26.13 2.40
CA GLY A 93 11.36 26.86 1.41
C GLY A 93 10.67 28.09 0.88
N SER A 94 9.34 28.04 0.72
CA SER A 94 8.56 29.20 0.29
C SER A 94 8.52 30.30 1.34
N LEU A 95 8.50 29.94 2.61
CA LEU A 95 8.47 30.89 3.71
C LEU A 95 9.81 31.59 3.93
N ASP A 96 10.90 30.94 3.57
CA ASP A 96 12.26 31.47 3.73
C ASP A 96 12.65 32.49 2.65
N LYS A 97 11.83 32.74 1.69
CA LYS A 97 12.08 33.73 0.63
C LYS A 97 11.68 35.15 1.02
#